data_e91536f1f522220539afa155cb6eb521
#
_entry.id   e91536f1f522220539afa155cb6eb521
#
_cell.length_a   1.000
_cell.length_b   1.000
_cell.length_c   1.000
_cell.angle_alpha   90.00
_cell.angle_beta   90.00
_cell.angle_gamma   90.00
#
_symmetry.space_group_name_H-M   'P 1'
#
loop_
_entity.id
_entity.type
_entity.pdbx_description
1 polymer ?
#
loop_
_entity_poly.entity_id
_entity_poly.type
_entity_poly.pdbx_seq_one_letter_code
_entity_poly.pdbx_strand_id
1 'polypeptide(L)'
;MAKKPLNIALVGYGFMGKTHSHAFLQAPRFFDVPYQPVLKAVVARNADRVRKFADTWGYQSAETDWRAVVDRKDIDLIDIASPNDTHAEIAIAAARAGKMVTCEKPLGRTAAEAQAMVSAAEGAGVANMVWYNYRRVPAV
;
A
#
# COMPACT_ATOMS: atom_id res chain seq x y z
N MET A 1 -26.48 -4.29 0.63
CA MET A 1 -25.79 -4.26 -0.69
C MET A 1 -24.39 -4.82 -0.53
N ALA A 2 -23.84 -5.52 -1.54
CA ALA A 2 -22.45 -5.97 -1.49
C ALA A 2 -21.51 -4.75 -1.49
N LYS A 3 -20.50 -4.75 -0.64
CA LYS A 3 -19.49 -3.68 -0.56
C LYS A 3 -18.63 -3.68 -1.83
N LYS A 4 -18.26 -2.50 -2.31
CA LYS A 4 -17.35 -2.36 -3.45
C LYS A 4 -15.97 -2.91 -3.11
N PRO A 5 -15.34 -3.75 -3.94
CA PRO A 5 -13.99 -4.22 -3.68
C PRO A 5 -13.00 -3.05 -3.72
N LEU A 6 -12.00 -3.09 -2.85
CA LEU A 6 -10.80 -2.26 -2.87
C LEU A 6 -9.61 -3.19 -3.10
N ASN A 7 -9.11 -3.23 -4.32
CA ASN A 7 -8.02 -4.12 -4.70
C ASN A 7 -6.66 -3.51 -4.30
N ILE A 8 -5.98 -4.16 -3.39
CA ILE A 8 -4.77 -3.67 -2.74
C ILE A 8 -3.55 -4.41 -3.26
N ALA A 9 -2.53 -3.68 -3.66
CA ALA A 9 -1.20 -4.20 -3.87
C ALA A 9 -0.27 -3.71 -2.75
N LEU A 10 0.33 -4.63 -2.02
CA LEU A 10 1.32 -4.37 -0.99
C LEU A 10 2.74 -4.45 -1.58
N VAL A 11 3.54 -3.42 -1.37
CA VAL A 11 4.97 -3.42 -1.70
C VAL A 11 5.79 -3.57 -0.43
N GLY A 12 6.44 -4.74 -0.27
CA GLY A 12 7.19 -5.09 0.92
C GLY A 12 6.45 -6.06 1.85
N TYR A 13 7.09 -7.17 2.21
CA TYR A 13 6.53 -8.23 3.06
C TYR A 13 7.18 -8.32 4.44
N GLY A 14 7.89 -7.27 4.86
CA GLY A 14 8.52 -7.20 6.18
C GLY A 14 7.52 -7.19 7.34
N PHE A 15 7.97 -6.78 8.51
CA PHE A 15 7.10 -6.70 9.70
C PHE A 15 5.85 -5.85 9.44
N MET A 16 6.03 -4.66 8.86
CA MET A 16 4.87 -3.79 8.57
C MET A 16 3.96 -4.37 7.49
N GLY A 17 4.50 -5.04 6.48
CA GLY A 17 3.67 -5.73 5.48
C GLY A 17 2.75 -6.79 6.09
N LYS A 18 3.23 -7.54 7.11
CA LYS A 18 2.38 -8.47 7.88
C LYS A 18 1.29 -7.74 8.65
N THR A 19 1.65 -6.65 9.32
CA THR A 19 0.72 -5.83 10.11
C THR A 19 -0.37 -5.24 9.24
N HIS A 20 -0.01 -4.69 8.08
CA HIS A 20 -0.99 -4.14 7.13
C HIS A 20 -1.90 -5.22 6.55
N SER A 21 -1.34 -6.37 6.13
CA SER A 21 -2.14 -7.50 5.64
C SER A 21 -3.17 -7.95 6.68
N HIS A 22 -2.74 -8.07 7.95
CA HIS A 22 -3.63 -8.39 9.05
C HIS A 22 -4.71 -7.31 9.22
N ALA A 23 -4.34 -6.03 9.22
CA ALA A 23 -5.27 -4.93 9.39
C ALA A 23 -6.33 -4.89 8.29
N PHE A 24 -5.95 -5.04 7.03
CA PHE A 24 -6.90 -5.10 5.91
C PHE A 24 -7.89 -6.27 6.03
N LEU A 25 -7.45 -7.43 6.49
CA LEU A 25 -8.32 -8.59 6.69
C LEU A 25 -9.26 -8.42 7.90
N GLN A 26 -8.83 -7.69 8.93
CA GLN A 26 -9.60 -7.53 10.16
C GLN A 26 -10.51 -6.28 10.15
N ALA A 27 -10.12 -5.20 9.49
CA ALA A 27 -10.87 -3.94 9.53
C ALA A 27 -12.38 -4.10 9.26
N PRO A 28 -12.83 -4.89 8.25
CA PRO A 28 -14.26 -5.07 7.99
C PRO A 28 -15.02 -5.84 9.09
N ARG A 29 -14.30 -6.49 10.00
CA ARG A 29 -14.90 -7.23 11.13
C ARG A 29 -15.17 -6.34 12.33
N PHE A 30 -14.40 -5.24 12.46
CA PHE A 30 -14.50 -4.32 13.58
C PHE A 30 -15.24 -3.03 13.22
N PHE A 31 -15.24 -2.68 11.93
CA PHE A 31 -15.77 -1.39 11.46
C PHE A 31 -16.71 -1.61 10.28
N ASP A 32 -17.75 -0.79 10.20
CA ASP A 32 -18.56 -0.70 9.00
C ASP A 32 -17.85 0.17 7.95
N VAL A 33 -16.97 -0.45 7.19
CA VAL A 33 -16.22 0.20 6.13
C VAL A 33 -16.99 0.14 4.80
N PRO A 34 -16.95 1.20 3.96
CA PRO A 34 -17.70 1.26 2.70
C PRO A 34 -17.14 0.31 1.62
N TYR A 35 -15.90 -0.13 1.77
CA TYR A 35 -15.22 -1.01 0.82
C TYR A 35 -14.90 -2.37 1.45
N GLN A 36 -14.79 -3.39 0.59
CA GLN A 36 -14.25 -4.69 0.96
C GLN A 36 -12.78 -4.76 0.52
N PRO A 37 -11.81 -4.76 1.44
CA PRO A 37 -10.40 -4.95 1.08
C PRO A 37 -10.18 -6.31 0.40
N VAL A 38 -9.44 -6.31 -0.70
CA VAL A 38 -9.02 -7.50 -1.44
C VAL A 38 -7.52 -7.48 -1.55
N LEU A 39 -6.85 -8.48 -0.98
CA LEU A 39 -5.40 -8.64 -1.07
C LEU A 39 -5.04 -9.14 -2.48
N LYS A 40 -4.87 -8.20 -3.43
CA LYS A 40 -4.77 -8.49 -4.85
C LYS A 40 -3.38 -8.91 -5.29
N ALA A 41 -2.36 -8.17 -4.85
CA ALA A 41 -0.96 -8.47 -5.18
C ALA A 41 -0.05 -8.16 -3.99
N VAL A 42 1.04 -8.90 -3.87
CA VAL A 42 2.16 -8.52 -3.01
C VAL A 42 3.45 -8.54 -3.81
N VAL A 43 4.29 -7.53 -3.59
CA VAL A 43 5.51 -7.31 -4.39
C VAL A 43 6.74 -7.29 -3.49
N ALA A 44 7.78 -8.06 -3.85
CA ALA A 44 9.09 -7.94 -3.25
C ALA A 44 10.17 -8.65 -4.10
N ARG A 45 11.43 -8.29 -3.90
CA ARG A 45 12.56 -8.72 -4.74
C ARG A 45 12.83 -10.22 -4.76
N ASN A 46 12.52 -10.95 -3.69
CA ASN A 46 12.76 -12.40 -3.61
C ASN A 46 11.51 -13.17 -3.95
N ALA A 47 11.50 -13.84 -5.09
CA ALA A 47 10.36 -14.57 -5.65
C ALA A 47 9.81 -15.64 -4.71
N ASP A 48 10.67 -16.46 -4.11
CA ASP A 48 10.23 -17.57 -3.24
C ASP A 48 9.59 -17.05 -1.96
N ARG A 49 10.21 -16.05 -1.35
CA ARG A 49 9.69 -15.45 -0.10
C ARG A 49 8.40 -14.68 -0.32
N VAL A 50 8.28 -13.93 -1.43
CA VAL A 50 7.04 -13.19 -1.71
C VAL A 50 5.91 -14.15 -2.06
N ARG A 51 6.20 -15.27 -2.76
CA ARG A 51 5.23 -16.34 -3.00
C ARG A 51 4.72 -16.94 -1.69
N LYS A 52 5.64 -17.35 -0.81
CA LYS A 52 5.27 -17.88 0.50
C LYS A 52 4.44 -16.90 1.33
N PHE A 53 4.75 -15.61 1.25
CA PHE A 53 3.98 -14.58 1.92
C PHE A 53 2.58 -14.45 1.31
N ALA A 54 2.46 -14.44 -0.02
CA ALA A 54 1.18 -14.41 -0.72
C ALA A 54 0.27 -15.58 -0.30
N ASP A 55 0.82 -16.80 -0.30
CA ASP A 55 0.08 -18.00 0.10
C ASP A 55 -0.38 -17.94 1.56
N THR A 56 0.48 -17.42 2.45
CA THR A 56 0.16 -17.29 3.89
C THR A 56 -0.96 -16.29 4.16
N TRP A 57 -0.98 -15.16 3.44
CA TRP A 57 -1.91 -14.06 3.69
C TRP A 57 -3.11 -14.02 2.75
N GLY A 58 -3.13 -14.87 1.73
CA GLY A 58 -4.22 -14.94 0.76
C GLY A 58 -4.17 -13.88 -0.33
N TYR A 59 -2.98 -13.40 -0.70
CA TYR A 59 -2.82 -12.55 -1.88
C TYR A 59 -3.05 -13.35 -3.15
N GLN A 60 -3.76 -12.77 -4.11
CA GLN A 60 -4.08 -13.43 -5.37
C GLN A 60 -2.87 -13.56 -6.30
N SER A 61 -1.88 -12.67 -6.19
CA SER A 61 -0.62 -12.79 -6.93
C SER A 61 0.59 -12.35 -6.11
N ALA A 62 1.75 -12.94 -6.45
CA ALA A 62 3.06 -12.62 -5.90
C ALA A 62 3.96 -12.13 -7.03
N GLU A 63 4.50 -10.94 -6.91
CA GLU A 63 5.21 -10.23 -7.97
C GLU A 63 6.62 -9.83 -7.52
N THR A 64 7.52 -9.62 -8.48
CA THR A 64 8.89 -9.18 -8.18
C THR A 64 9.22 -7.79 -8.74
N ASP A 65 8.35 -7.25 -9.58
CA ASP A 65 8.47 -5.91 -10.13
C ASP A 65 7.26 -5.04 -9.75
N TRP A 66 7.48 -4.05 -8.91
CA TRP A 66 6.44 -3.14 -8.48
C TRP A 66 5.94 -2.22 -9.61
N ARG A 67 6.78 -1.94 -10.63
CA ARG A 67 6.40 -1.10 -11.76
C ARG A 67 5.29 -1.74 -12.57
N ALA A 68 5.46 -3.02 -12.89
CA ALA A 68 4.43 -3.79 -13.56
C ALA A 68 3.11 -3.83 -12.78
N VAL A 69 3.18 -3.86 -11.43
CA VAL A 69 1.99 -3.87 -10.58
C VAL A 69 1.30 -2.51 -10.53
N VAL A 70 2.04 -1.42 -10.52
CA VAL A 70 1.48 -0.05 -10.59
C VAL A 70 0.67 0.17 -11.87
N ASP A 71 1.09 -0.41 -12.98
CA ASP A 71 0.40 -0.29 -14.28
C ASP A 71 -0.86 -1.18 -14.41
N ARG A 72 -1.09 -2.08 -13.48
CA ARG A 72 -2.26 -2.99 -13.50
C ARG A 72 -3.56 -2.23 -13.32
N LYS A 73 -4.54 -2.50 -14.20
CA LYS A 73 -5.87 -1.87 -14.12
C LYS A 73 -6.76 -2.44 -13.01
N ASP A 74 -6.44 -3.64 -12.53
CA ASP A 74 -7.18 -4.33 -11.47
C ASP A 74 -6.64 -4.04 -10.06
N ILE A 75 -5.79 -3.02 -9.90
CA ILE A 75 -5.29 -2.49 -8.63
C ILE A 75 -5.86 -1.09 -8.41
N ASP A 76 -6.40 -0.85 -7.22
CA ASP A 76 -6.95 0.44 -6.80
C ASP A 76 -5.99 1.20 -5.87
N LEU A 77 -5.31 0.48 -4.98
CA LEU A 77 -4.45 1.03 -3.93
C LEU A 77 -3.07 0.38 -3.95
N ILE A 78 -2.04 1.20 -3.93
CA ILE A 78 -0.66 0.78 -3.64
C ILE A 78 -0.33 1.10 -2.19
N ASP A 79 -0.07 0.06 -1.39
CA ASP A 79 0.32 0.17 0.01
C ASP A 79 1.82 -0.10 0.15
N ILE A 80 2.59 0.92 0.56
CA ILE A 80 4.05 0.91 0.54
C ILE A 80 4.57 0.65 1.95
N ALA A 81 5.09 -0.57 2.17
CA ALA A 81 5.72 -1.03 3.40
C ALA A 81 7.14 -1.59 3.15
N SER A 82 7.76 -1.12 2.09
CA SER A 82 9.14 -1.44 1.68
C SER A 82 10.17 -0.60 2.44
N PRO A 83 11.49 -0.79 2.24
CA PRO A 83 12.51 0.08 2.80
C PRO A 83 12.33 1.55 2.37
N ASN A 84 12.62 2.47 3.29
CA ASN A 84 12.34 3.91 3.13
C ASN A 84 12.97 4.55 1.88
N ASP A 85 14.10 4.04 1.43
CA ASP A 85 14.81 4.50 0.21
C ASP A 85 14.02 4.25 -1.09
N THR A 86 12.96 3.44 -1.03
CA THR A 86 12.11 3.12 -2.18
C THR A 86 10.77 3.87 -2.15
N HIS A 87 10.41 4.52 -1.04
CA HIS A 87 9.10 5.13 -0.84
C HIS A 87 8.76 6.17 -1.91
N ALA A 88 9.67 7.12 -2.13
CA ALA A 88 9.42 8.23 -3.05
C ALA A 88 9.18 7.77 -4.47
N GLU A 89 10.03 6.89 -4.98
CA GLU A 89 9.91 6.38 -6.35
C GLU A 89 8.57 5.67 -6.58
N ILE A 90 8.21 4.76 -5.66
CA ILE A 90 6.98 3.97 -5.77
C ILE A 90 5.74 4.85 -5.61
N ALA A 91 5.72 5.73 -4.61
CA ALA A 91 4.56 6.59 -4.34
C ALA A 91 4.28 7.57 -5.49
N ILE A 92 5.33 8.18 -6.06
CA ILE A 92 5.20 9.09 -7.19
C ILE A 92 4.68 8.36 -8.43
N ALA A 93 5.22 7.16 -8.71
CA ALA A 93 4.75 6.36 -9.84
C ALA A 93 3.29 5.93 -9.66
N ALA A 94 2.92 5.45 -8.48
CA ALA A 94 1.56 5.04 -8.16
C ALA A 94 0.56 6.21 -8.30
N ALA A 95 0.89 7.38 -7.74
CA ALA A 95 0.05 8.57 -7.87
C ALA A 95 -0.14 8.99 -9.33
N ARG A 96 0.93 9.02 -10.13
CA ARG A 96 0.88 9.35 -11.55
C ARG A 96 0.07 8.33 -12.38
N ALA A 97 0.04 7.08 -11.96
CA ALA A 97 -0.81 6.03 -12.54
C ALA A 97 -2.27 6.09 -12.05
N GLY A 98 -2.64 7.12 -11.26
CA GLY A 98 -4.00 7.30 -10.76
C GLY A 98 -4.39 6.34 -9.63
N LYS A 99 -3.41 5.71 -8.96
CA LYS A 99 -3.67 4.81 -7.84
C LYS A 99 -3.77 5.58 -6.53
N MET A 100 -4.65 5.13 -5.64
CA MET A 100 -4.56 5.53 -4.24
C MET A 100 -3.23 5.08 -3.64
N VAL A 101 -2.67 5.87 -2.73
CA VAL A 101 -1.35 5.60 -2.16
C VAL A 101 -1.41 5.64 -0.64
N THR A 102 -0.95 4.57 0.00
CA THR A 102 -0.60 4.60 1.41
C THR A 102 0.87 4.26 1.58
N CYS A 103 1.55 4.95 2.49
CA CYS A 103 2.99 4.79 2.65
C CYS A 103 3.39 4.73 4.12
N GLU A 104 4.30 3.83 4.46
CA GLU A 104 4.90 3.77 5.79
C GLU A 104 5.73 5.01 6.11
N LYS A 105 5.87 5.22 7.41
CA LYS A 105 6.74 6.26 7.95
C LYS A 105 8.21 5.79 7.97
N PRO A 106 9.19 6.69 7.90
CA PRO A 106 9.03 8.09 7.50
C PRO A 106 8.66 8.21 6.02
N LEU A 107 7.90 9.23 5.65
CA LEU A 107 7.37 9.38 4.27
C LEU A 107 8.49 9.37 3.23
N GLY A 108 9.49 10.20 3.39
CA GLY A 108 10.69 10.24 2.56
C GLY A 108 11.96 10.29 3.43
N ARG A 109 13.11 10.09 2.84
CA ARG A 109 14.43 10.24 3.50
C ARG A 109 14.78 11.70 3.75
N THR A 110 14.21 12.60 2.93
CA THR A 110 14.41 14.04 3.00
C THR A 110 13.07 14.77 2.85
N ALA A 111 13.03 16.03 3.29
CA ALA A 111 11.87 16.89 3.07
C ALA A 111 11.56 17.08 1.57
N ALA A 112 12.59 17.13 0.72
CA ALA A 112 12.42 17.26 -0.73
C ALA A 112 11.74 16.01 -1.35
N GLU A 113 12.14 14.81 -0.93
CA GLU A 113 11.45 13.57 -1.34
C GLU A 113 9.99 13.56 -0.89
N ALA A 114 9.75 13.88 0.38
CA ALA A 114 8.39 13.94 0.92
C ALA A 114 7.52 14.97 0.17
N GLN A 115 8.07 16.16 -0.13
CA GLN A 115 7.36 17.19 -0.90
C GLN A 115 7.04 16.72 -2.33
N ALA A 116 7.97 16.02 -2.98
CA ALA A 116 7.73 15.47 -4.32
C ALA A 116 6.60 14.42 -4.31
N MET A 117 6.54 13.58 -3.27
CA MET A 117 5.46 12.61 -3.10
C MET A 117 4.10 13.28 -2.90
N VAL A 118 4.04 14.31 -2.04
CA VAL A 118 2.82 15.11 -1.80
C VAL A 118 2.38 15.76 -3.10
N SER A 119 3.28 16.46 -3.81
CA SER A 119 2.97 17.14 -5.06
C SER A 119 2.45 16.17 -6.14
N ALA A 120 2.99 14.95 -6.21
CA ALA A 120 2.52 13.94 -7.15
C ALA A 120 1.09 13.46 -6.81
N ALA A 121 0.80 13.21 -5.52
CA ALA A 121 -0.52 12.75 -5.08
C ALA A 121 -1.59 13.83 -5.25
N GLU A 122 -1.28 15.07 -4.88
CA GLU A 122 -2.17 16.23 -5.04
C GLU A 122 -2.42 16.55 -6.52
N GLY A 123 -1.35 16.58 -7.32
CA GLY A 123 -1.46 16.84 -8.76
C GLY A 123 -2.26 15.78 -9.51
N ALA A 124 -2.25 14.54 -9.05
CA ALA A 124 -3.06 13.46 -9.58
C ALA A 124 -4.47 13.39 -8.98
N GLY A 125 -4.75 14.13 -7.90
CA GLY A 125 -6.04 14.10 -7.20
C GLY A 125 -6.38 12.75 -6.58
N VAL A 126 -5.38 11.94 -6.22
CA VAL A 126 -5.59 10.60 -5.65
C VAL A 126 -5.67 10.63 -4.13
N ALA A 127 -6.50 9.76 -3.55
CA ALA A 127 -6.54 9.57 -2.11
C ALA A 127 -5.18 9.04 -1.62
N ASN A 128 -4.67 9.63 -0.55
CA ASN A 128 -3.36 9.25 -0.02
C ASN A 128 -3.30 9.35 1.51
N MET A 129 -2.39 8.57 2.11
CA MET A 129 -2.20 8.57 3.56
C MET A 129 -0.78 8.12 3.92
N VAL A 130 -0.23 8.71 4.99
CA VAL A 130 0.98 8.21 5.65
C VAL A 130 0.58 7.47 6.93
N TRP A 131 1.19 6.32 7.17
CA TRP A 131 0.90 5.45 8.32
C TRP A 131 1.53 5.98 9.63
N TYR A 132 1.19 7.23 10.01
CA TYR A 132 1.49 7.76 11.34
C TYR A 132 0.40 7.30 12.34
N ASN A 133 0.54 6.07 12.84
CA ASN A 133 -0.46 5.44 13.72
C ASN A 133 -0.72 6.23 15.00
N TYR A 134 0.28 6.91 15.56
CA TYR A 134 0.10 7.71 16.77
C TYR A 134 -0.88 8.88 16.62
N ARG A 135 -1.08 9.39 15.40
CA ARG A 135 -2.15 10.37 15.13
C ARG A 135 -3.57 9.85 15.43
N ARG A 136 -3.73 8.53 15.59
CA ARG A 136 -5.01 7.89 15.87
C ARG A 136 -5.15 7.45 17.33
N VAL A 137 -4.14 7.69 18.15
CA VAL A 137 -4.17 7.40 19.59
C VAL A 137 -4.85 8.58 20.30
N PRO A 138 -5.96 8.36 21.04
CA PRO A 138 -6.71 9.47 21.66
C PRO A 138 -5.93 10.27 22.70
N ALA A 139 -4.82 9.73 23.21
CA ALA A 139 -3.97 10.37 24.21
C ALA A 139 -2.79 11.19 23.63
N VAL A 140 -2.68 11.33 22.31
CA VAL A 140 -1.61 12.07 21.62
C VAL A 140 -2.12 13.37 21.06
#